data_bc4e8ce7e62f3e840ac8531b6bc04dad
#
_entry.id   bc4e8ce7e62f3e840ac8531b6bc04dad
#
_cell.length_a   1.000
_cell.length_b   1.000
_cell.length_c   1.000
_cell.angle_alpha   90.00
_cell.angle_beta   90.00
_cell.angle_gamma   90.00
#
_symmetry.space_group_name_H-M   'P 1'
#
loop_
_entity.id
_entity.type
_entity.pdbx_description
1 polymer ?
#
loop_
_entity_poly.entity_id
_entity_poly.type
_entity_poly.pdbx_seq_one_letter_code
_entity_poly.pdbx_strand_id
1 'polypeptide(L)'
;MEGSMAKSILTANSLNGFSKNYDSGRESAAEQSRGEFIEAFPIAKLNRLRLKDYVIGLQLPTFCDRVEAKTRPWAVIQGSTAIKFGIYFGATKSDPTKKYRFSKKFGTDSESAFRAVRSALLELVKLGAAAKLDFTAIDANPLSQMFKAKILSLYFPEKFINACSGEHLAMIGQALGFGENLPVSQYQNLIVKAKHENALTTQWSNPKFTAFLYRTIVRSGRPPDSPIQKPSKKSHRKVNFEDTQEQRDRIGKAAEAFALKWEAQRLEGAGLARLVSSIEDRRDRPGYGYDFLSHSASTQQRFIEVKAVAKLRGESFRFFLSDNELTVSNTPEHQGEYYFYLVFFGSDGEPHSLRPVLASKMYEHADISPASYTVRFDLENA
;
A
#
# COMPACT_ATOMS: atom_id res chain seq x y z
N MET A 1 15.08 -20.52 -20.13
CA MET A 1 13.58 -20.55 -20.00
C MET A 1 12.95 -19.20 -19.59
N GLU A 2 13.74 -18.16 -19.43
CA GLU A 2 13.27 -16.82 -18.95
C GLU A 2 12.55 -15.97 -20.00
N GLY A 3 12.74 -16.21 -21.27
CA GLY A 3 12.07 -15.45 -22.35
C GLY A 3 10.60 -15.81 -22.64
N SER A 4 10.04 -16.82 -21.96
CA SER A 4 8.69 -17.34 -22.25
C SER A 4 7.55 -16.60 -21.55
N MET A 5 7.75 -16.05 -20.34
CA MET A 5 6.69 -15.37 -19.57
C MET A 5 6.39 -13.96 -20.10
N ALA A 6 7.41 -13.19 -20.48
CA ALA A 6 7.22 -11.85 -21.05
C ALA A 6 6.37 -11.85 -22.32
N LYS A 7 6.51 -12.89 -23.16
CA LYS A 7 5.71 -13.10 -24.37
C LYS A 7 4.24 -13.40 -24.07
N SER A 8 3.89 -13.85 -22.85
CA SER A 8 2.50 -14.24 -22.52
C SER A 8 1.60 -13.06 -22.13
N ILE A 9 2.15 -11.92 -21.68
CA ILE A 9 1.38 -10.76 -21.20
C ILE A 9 1.12 -9.77 -22.34
N LEU A 10 2.14 -9.44 -23.12
CA LEU A 10 2.03 -8.49 -24.24
C LEU A 10 1.53 -9.19 -25.52
N THR A 11 0.51 -10.03 -25.43
CA THR A 11 -0.08 -10.71 -26.58
C THR A 11 -1.05 -9.81 -27.34
N ALA A 12 -1.20 -10.03 -28.65
CA ALA A 12 -2.14 -9.29 -29.48
C ALA A 12 -3.58 -9.34 -28.91
N ASN A 13 -4.00 -10.50 -28.39
CA ASN A 13 -5.33 -10.68 -27.79
C ASN A 13 -5.51 -9.81 -26.54
N SER A 14 -4.57 -9.82 -25.60
CA SER A 14 -4.67 -9.05 -24.36
C SER A 14 -4.61 -7.55 -24.63
N LEU A 15 -3.73 -7.12 -25.54
CA LEU A 15 -3.56 -5.71 -25.91
C LEU A 15 -4.78 -5.17 -26.67
N ASN A 16 -5.28 -5.88 -27.66
CA ASN A 16 -6.46 -5.48 -28.43
C ASN A 16 -7.74 -5.50 -27.56
N GLY A 17 -7.89 -6.51 -26.71
CA GLY A 17 -9.00 -6.59 -25.76
C GLY A 17 -9.01 -5.43 -24.76
N PHE A 18 -7.84 -5.02 -24.27
CA PHE A 18 -7.71 -3.84 -23.42
C PHE A 18 -8.02 -2.55 -24.19
N SER A 19 -7.44 -2.39 -25.38
CA SER A 19 -7.55 -1.15 -26.16
C SER A 19 -8.99 -0.83 -26.57
N LYS A 20 -9.82 -1.85 -26.84
CA LYS A 20 -11.26 -1.69 -27.17
C LYS A 20 -12.08 -1.06 -26.04
N ASN A 21 -11.68 -1.31 -24.81
CA ASN A 21 -12.42 -0.88 -23.60
C ASN A 21 -11.69 0.23 -22.83
N TYR A 22 -10.63 0.80 -23.38
CA TYR A 22 -9.85 1.83 -22.72
C TYR A 22 -10.49 3.22 -22.90
N ASP A 23 -10.68 3.94 -21.80
CA ASP A 23 -11.20 5.30 -21.79
C ASP A 23 -10.10 6.29 -22.18
N SER A 24 -10.15 6.79 -23.41
CA SER A 24 -9.20 7.78 -23.93
C SER A 24 -9.31 9.15 -23.23
N GLY A 25 -10.43 9.47 -22.58
CA GLY A 25 -10.57 10.69 -21.80
C GLY A 25 -9.57 10.76 -20.63
N ARG A 26 -9.25 9.60 -20.02
CA ARG A 26 -8.21 9.51 -18.99
C ARG A 26 -6.81 9.77 -19.50
N GLU A 27 -6.53 9.36 -20.73
CA GLU A 27 -5.27 9.60 -21.40
C GLU A 27 -5.06 11.08 -21.68
N SER A 28 -6.08 11.72 -22.26
CA SER A 28 -6.08 13.17 -22.54
C SER A 28 -5.91 13.99 -21.25
N ALA A 29 -6.62 13.66 -20.18
CA ALA A 29 -6.50 14.34 -18.90
C ALA A 29 -5.08 14.16 -18.28
N ALA A 30 -4.45 13.00 -18.45
CA ALA A 30 -3.10 12.75 -17.96
C ALA A 30 -2.06 13.58 -18.74
N GLU A 31 -2.12 13.56 -20.05
CA GLU A 31 -1.20 14.35 -20.90
C GLU A 31 -1.39 15.85 -20.70
N GLN A 32 -2.63 16.34 -20.62
CA GLN A 32 -2.92 17.75 -20.31
C GLN A 32 -2.32 18.14 -18.97
N SER A 33 -2.55 17.36 -17.91
CA SER A 33 -2.04 17.67 -16.57
C SER A 33 -0.50 17.72 -16.52
N ARG A 34 0.17 16.85 -17.31
CA ARG A 34 1.61 16.87 -17.49
C ARG A 34 2.07 18.12 -18.24
N GLY A 35 1.40 18.46 -19.36
CA GLY A 35 1.70 19.65 -20.15
C GLY A 35 1.65 20.94 -19.32
N GLU A 36 0.57 21.13 -18.57
CA GLU A 36 0.38 22.27 -17.66
C GLU A 36 1.48 22.33 -16.57
N PHE A 37 1.95 21.18 -16.09
CA PHE A 37 3.05 21.13 -15.13
C PHE A 37 4.37 21.56 -15.77
N ILE A 38 4.71 21.07 -16.95
CA ILE A 38 5.97 21.39 -17.65
C ILE A 38 6.00 22.88 -18.03
N GLU A 39 4.87 23.45 -18.45
CA GLU A 39 4.75 24.87 -18.75
C GLU A 39 4.99 25.73 -17.50
N ALA A 40 4.37 25.35 -16.37
CA ALA A 40 4.54 26.08 -15.11
C ALA A 40 5.96 25.98 -14.52
N PHE A 41 6.61 24.83 -14.68
CA PHE A 41 7.93 24.52 -14.10
C PHE A 41 8.88 23.91 -15.13
N PRO A 42 9.26 24.67 -16.16
CA PRO A 42 10.25 24.20 -17.12
C PRO A 42 11.61 23.98 -16.44
N ILE A 43 12.35 22.95 -16.87
CA ILE A 43 13.65 22.56 -16.29
C ILE A 43 14.60 23.77 -16.11
N ALA A 44 14.66 24.63 -17.13
CA ALA A 44 15.53 25.80 -17.11
C ALA A 44 15.25 26.81 -15.97
N LYS A 45 14.06 26.74 -15.36
CA LYS A 45 13.68 27.64 -14.25
C LYS A 45 13.79 26.99 -12.88
N LEU A 46 14.06 25.69 -12.77
CA LEU A 46 14.12 24.98 -11.48
C LEU A 46 15.23 25.50 -10.56
N ASN A 47 16.32 25.99 -11.10
CA ASN A 47 17.42 26.61 -10.33
C ASN A 47 17.01 27.91 -9.63
N ARG A 48 15.97 28.57 -10.10
CA ARG A 48 15.39 29.82 -9.54
C ARG A 48 14.22 29.56 -8.60
N LEU A 49 13.85 28.30 -8.39
CA LEU A 49 12.74 27.91 -7.51
C LEU A 49 13.01 28.38 -6.08
N ARG A 50 12.08 29.15 -5.51
CA ARG A 50 12.18 29.67 -4.14
C ARG A 50 11.40 28.74 -3.19
N LEU A 51 11.73 28.78 -1.90
CA LEU A 51 11.07 27.97 -0.88
C LEU A 51 9.54 28.07 -0.94
N LYS A 52 8.99 29.29 -1.04
CA LYS A 52 7.55 29.54 -1.12
C LYS A 52 6.89 28.99 -2.39
N ASP A 53 7.64 28.90 -3.50
CA ASP A 53 7.15 28.40 -4.78
C ASP A 53 7.25 26.86 -4.86
N TYR A 54 8.01 26.24 -3.95
CA TYR A 54 8.22 24.80 -3.89
C TYR A 54 7.21 24.09 -2.97
N VAL A 55 7.04 24.55 -1.72
CA VAL A 55 6.36 23.80 -0.67
C VAL A 55 4.85 23.70 -0.88
N ILE A 56 4.28 22.58 -0.46
CA ILE A 56 2.83 22.41 -0.30
C ILE A 56 2.37 23.03 1.03
N GLY A 57 1.13 23.52 1.07
CA GLY A 57 0.45 24.00 2.30
C GLY A 57 0.29 25.51 2.41
N LEU A 58 0.80 26.28 1.45
CA LEU A 58 0.63 27.75 1.39
C LEU A 58 -0.66 28.19 0.70
N GLN A 59 -1.53 27.24 0.28
CA GLN A 59 -2.74 27.51 -0.52
C GLN A 59 -2.48 28.17 -1.88
N LEU A 60 -1.27 28.00 -2.40
CA LEU A 60 -0.84 28.50 -3.71
C LEU A 60 -0.53 27.30 -4.63
N PRO A 61 -0.64 27.44 -5.95
CA PRO A 61 -0.28 26.39 -6.91
C PRO A 61 1.24 26.23 -7.01
N THR A 62 1.86 25.74 -5.94
CA THR A 62 3.30 25.52 -5.84
C THR A 62 3.76 24.29 -6.62
N PHE A 63 5.06 24.10 -6.73
CA PHE A 63 5.66 22.94 -7.37
C PHE A 63 5.13 21.63 -6.76
N CYS A 64 5.22 21.48 -5.43
CA CYS A 64 4.74 20.26 -4.76
C CYS A 64 3.24 20.06 -4.85
N ASP A 65 2.42 21.13 -4.81
CA ASP A 65 0.98 21.03 -5.00
C ASP A 65 0.65 20.52 -6.41
N ARG A 66 1.31 21.05 -7.45
CA ARG A 66 1.11 20.58 -8.82
C ARG A 66 1.57 19.14 -9.00
N VAL A 67 2.73 18.77 -8.47
CA VAL A 67 3.21 17.37 -8.52
C VAL A 67 2.25 16.42 -7.80
N GLU A 68 1.66 16.80 -6.66
CA GLU A 68 0.77 15.90 -5.91
C GLU A 68 -0.64 15.88 -6.45
N ALA A 69 -1.25 17.06 -6.56
CA ALA A 69 -2.69 17.19 -6.83
C ALA A 69 -3.00 17.34 -8.31
N LYS A 70 -2.32 18.30 -9.00
CA LYS A 70 -2.66 18.63 -10.36
C LYS A 70 -2.25 17.57 -11.38
N THR A 71 -1.08 16.94 -11.18
CA THR A 71 -0.63 15.82 -12.02
C THR A 71 -1.07 14.45 -11.50
N ARG A 72 -2.13 14.40 -10.70
CA ARG A 72 -2.72 13.13 -10.26
C ARG A 72 -3.22 12.24 -11.41
N PRO A 73 -3.81 12.79 -12.50
CA PRO A 73 -4.16 12.00 -13.67
C PRO A 73 -2.96 11.31 -14.33
N TRP A 74 -1.77 11.96 -14.33
CA TRP A 74 -0.54 11.39 -14.86
C TRP A 74 -0.03 10.22 -14.00
N ALA A 75 0.16 10.45 -12.70
CA ALA A 75 0.57 9.41 -11.76
C ALA A 75 0.18 9.79 -10.33
N VAL A 76 -0.09 8.78 -9.49
CA VAL A 76 -0.39 8.97 -8.06
C VAL A 76 0.84 8.67 -7.24
N ILE A 77 1.19 9.58 -6.31
CA ILE A 77 2.21 9.36 -5.29
C ILE A 77 1.57 9.40 -3.91
N GLN A 78 1.99 8.51 -3.02
CA GLN A 78 1.48 8.37 -1.66
C GLN A 78 2.60 8.66 -0.64
N GLY A 79 2.25 8.70 0.63
CA GLY A 79 3.16 8.90 1.75
C GLY A 79 3.05 10.25 2.43
N SER A 80 3.71 10.37 3.59
CA SER A 80 3.75 11.58 4.39
C SER A 80 4.38 12.74 3.63
N THR A 81 3.77 13.92 3.73
CA THR A 81 4.21 15.14 3.02
C THR A 81 5.67 15.51 3.34
N ALA A 82 6.07 15.41 4.62
CA ALA A 82 7.45 15.69 5.05
C ALA A 82 8.47 14.73 4.43
N ILE A 83 8.14 13.42 4.42
CA ILE A 83 9.00 12.39 3.84
C ILE A 83 9.03 12.52 2.32
N LYS A 84 7.87 12.77 1.71
CA LYS A 84 7.70 12.81 0.26
C LYS A 84 8.44 13.97 -0.40
N PHE A 85 8.31 15.18 0.14
CA PHE A 85 8.84 16.40 -0.46
C PHE A 85 10.10 16.98 0.24
N GLY A 86 10.48 16.39 1.37
CA GLY A 86 11.63 16.87 2.16
C GLY A 86 11.33 18.10 3.01
N ILE A 87 10.50 19.05 2.53
CA ILE A 87 10.05 20.25 3.23
C ILE A 87 8.62 20.62 2.83
N TYR A 88 7.82 21.12 3.79
CA TYR A 88 6.45 21.59 3.58
C TYR A 88 6.09 22.72 4.55
N PHE A 89 5.00 23.44 4.30
CA PHE A 89 4.44 24.43 5.22
C PHE A 89 3.18 23.88 5.87
N GLY A 90 3.10 23.87 7.20
CA GLY A 90 1.94 23.33 7.89
C GLY A 90 2.11 23.17 9.38
N ALA A 91 1.02 22.71 10.04
CA ALA A 91 0.98 22.32 11.43
C ALA A 91 1.15 20.79 11.57
N THR A 92 1.43 20.32 12.78
CA THR A 92 1.36 18.91 13.17
C THR A 92 0.38 18.77 14.33
N LYS A 93 0.00 17.54 14.70
CA LYS A 93 -0.84 17.30 15.87
C LYS A 93 -0.18 17.79 17.17
N SER A 94 1.12 17.62 17.30
CA SER A 94 1.91 18.05 18.45
C SER A 94 2.27 19.52 18.45
N ASP A 95 2.11 20.22 17.33
CA ASP A 95 2.42 21.64 17.18
C ASP A 95 1.47 22.27 16.17
N PRO A 96 0.37 22.91 16.63
CA PRO A 96 -0.65 23.50 15.78
C PRO A 96 -0.19 24.73 14.99
N THR A 97 0.99 25.27 15.33
CA THR A 97 1.54 26.44 14.64
C THR A 97 1.92 26.09 13.21
N LYS A 98 1.38 26.81 12.24
CA LYS A 98 1.78 26.70 10.84
C LYS A 98 3.16 27.29 10.63
N LYS A 99 4.12 26.47 10.23
CA LYS A 99 5.49 26.86 9.91
C LYS A 99 6.13 25.93 8.88
N TYR A 100 7.28 26.28 8.38
CA TYR A 100 8.07 25.37 7.55
C TYR A 100 8.56 24.19 8.38
N ARG A 101 8.30 22.99 7.87
CA ARG A 101 8.69 21.71 8.47
C ARG A 101 9.44 20.88 7.47
N PHE A 102 10.53 20.28 7.89
CA PHE A 102 11.45 19.58 6.99
C PHE A 102 11.98 18.30 7.64
N SER A 103 12.48 17.40 6.80
CA SER A 103 13.22 16.24 7.26
C SER A 103 14.64 16.64 7.65
N LYS A 104 15.08 16.25 8.84
CA LYS A 104 16.42 16.56 9.40
C LYS A 104 17.57 16.14 8.48
N LYS A 105 17.36 15.14 7.61
CA LYS A 105 18.37 14.70 6.65
C LYS A 105 18.77 15.79 5.62
N PHE A 106 17.92 16.81 5.43
CA PHE A 106 18.17 17.89 4.48
C PHE A 106 18.77 19.15 5.12
N GLY A 107 18.71 19.31 6.44
CA GLY A 107 19.28 20.48 7.10
C GLY A 107 18.76 20.70 8.51
N THR A 108 19.27 21.75 9.15
CA THR A 108 18.94 22.15 10.53
C THR A 108 17.93 23.28 10.60
N ASP A 109 17.72 24.01 9.51
CA ASP A 109 16.73 25.07 9.35
C ASP A 109 16.02 24.98 7.99
N SER A 110 14.96 25.74 7.79
CA SER A 110 14.14 25.67 6.58
C SER A 110 14.86 26.09 5.31
N GLU A 111 15.78 27.06 5.39
CA GLU A 111 16.50 27.56 4.23
C GLU A 111 17.59 26.57 3.79
N SER A 112 18.35 26.03 4.76
CA SER A 112 19.34 24.98 4.47
C SER A 112 18.68 23.70 3.94
N ALA A 113 17.57 23.29 4.55
CA ALA A 113 16.80 22.13 4.09
C ALA A 113 16.26 22.33 2.66
N PHE A 114 15.74 23.51 2.35
CA PHE A 114 15.25 23.81 1.00
C PHE A 114 16.40 23.83 -0.02
N ARG A 115 17.54 24.44 0.30
CA ARG A 115 18.71 24.42 -0.59
C ARG A 115 19.14 23.00 -0.92
N ALA A 116 19.19 22.11 0.07
CA ALA A 116 19.52 20.70 -0.14
C ALA A 116 18.48 19.96 -0.99
N VAL A 117 17.18 20.17 -0.74
CA VAL A 117 16.10 19.58 -1.54
C VAL A 117 16.13 20.09 -2.98
N ARG A 118 16.34 21.40 -3.20
CA ARG A 118 16.46 21.98 -4.55
C ARG A 118 17.69 21.44 -5.28
N SER A 119 18.83 21.32 -4.61
CA SER A 119 20.05 20.74 -5.17
C SER A 119 19.80 19.27 -5.59
N ALA A 120 19.15 18.48 -4.74
CA ALA A 120 18.79 17.10 -5.06
C ALA A 120 17.82 17.00 -6.24
N LEU A 121 16.84 17.93 -6.35
CA LEU A 121 15.92 18.00 -7.49
C LEU A 121 16.66 18.32 -8.80
N LEU A 122 17.57 19.29 -8.77
CA LEU A 122 18.36 19.67 -9.94
C LEU A 122 19.27 18.52 -10.39
N GLU A 123 19.92 17.84 -9.45
CA GLU A 123 20.74 16.67 -9.72
C GLU A 123 19.91 15.52 -10.31
N LEU A 124 18.73 15.24 -9.75
CA LEU A 124 17.82 14.22 -10.28
C LEU A 124 17.43 14.49 -11.73
N VAL A 125 17.10 15.75 -12.05
CA VAL A 125 16.72 16.16 -13.41
C VAL A 125 17.92 16.06 -14.35
N LYS A 126 19.12 16.44 -13.91
CA LYS A 126 20.36 16.28 -14.67
C LYS A 126 20.66 14.82 -14.99
N LEU A 127 20.55 13.93 -13.99
CA LEU A 127 20.72 12.48 -14.18
C LEU A 127 19.68 11.90 -15.14
N GLY A 128 18.40 12.32 -15.04
CA GLY A 128 17.34 11.89 -15.95
C GLY A 128 17.53 12.38 -17.38
N ALA A 129 18.11 13.56 -17.56
CA ALA A 129 18.40 14.13 -18.89
C ALA A 129 19.58 13.43 -19.60
N ALA A 130 20.48 12.79 -18.87
CA ALA A 130 21.69 12.19 -19.41
C ALA A 130 21.41 11.20 -20.55
N ALA A 131 22.25 11.21 -21.60
CA ALA A 131 22.13 10.25 -22.70
C ALA A 131 22.35 8.81 -22.23
N LYS A 132 23.34 8.59 -21.35
CA LYS A 132 23.57 7.33 -20.63
C LYS A 132 23.08 7.48 -19.20
N LEU A 133 22.05 6.72 -18.83
CA LEU A 133 21.44 6.78 -17.51
C LEU A 133 22.29 6.02 -16.47
N ASP A 134 22.55 6.66 -15.35
CA ASP A 134 23.11 6.02 -14.15
C ASP A 134 21.98 5.77 -13.14
N PHE A 135 21.40 4.58 -13.20
CA PHE A 135 20.26 4.20 -12.35
C PHE A 135 20.65 4.13 -10.87
N THR A 136 21.89 3.77 -10.57
CA THR A 136 22.39 3.71 -9.20
C THR A 136 22.45 5.12 -8.60
N ALA A 137 23.00 6.08 -9.33
CA ALA A 137 23.05 7.48 -8.90
C ALA A 137 21.63 8.08 -8.79
N ILE A 138 20.72 7.76 -9.72
CA ILE A 138 19.31 8.20 -9.64
C ILE A 138 18.67 7.68 -8.36
N ASP A 139 18.82 6.39 -8.06
CA ASP A 139 18.17 5.80 -6.88
C ASP A 139 18.85 6.21 -5.57
N ALA A 140 20.15 6.53 -5.58
CA ALA A 140 20.86 7.10 -4.44
C ALA A 140 20.49 8.56 -4.14
N ASN A 141 19.83 9.28 -5.06
CA ASN A 141 19.40 10.66 -4.82
C ASN A 141 18.51 10.72 -3.56
N PRO A 142 18.72 11.71 -2.65
CA PRO A 142 18.09 11.73 -1.33
C PRO A 142 16.58 12.03 -1.33
N LEU A 143 15.97 12.41 -2.45
CA LEU A 143 14.52 12.57 -2.55
C LEU A 143 13.81 11.23 -2.38
N SER A 144 12.53 11.26 -1.97
CA SER A 144 11.78 10.01 -1.78
C SER A 144 11.59 9.26 -3.10
N GLN A 145 11.57 7.94 -3.04
CA GLN A 145 11.52 7.07 -4.22
C GLN A 145 10.33 7.41 -5.13
N MET A 146 9.11 7.51 -4.59
CA MET A 146 7.92 7.81 -5.40
C MET A 146 7.97 9.22 -6.01
N PHE A 147 8.56 10.18 -5.32
CA PHE A 147 8.72 11.54 -5.82
C PHE A 147 9.75 11.59 -6.96
N LYS A 148 10.89 10.90 -6.80
CA LYS A 148 11.89 10.74 -7.87
C LYS A 148 11.26 10.14 -9.13
N ALA A 149 10.57 9.00 -8.97
CA ALA A 149 9.93 8.30 -10.07
C ALA A 149 8.91 9.19 -10.81
N LYS A 150 8.13 9.98 -10.07
CA LYS A 150 7.16 10.90 -10.67
C LYS A 150 7.82 12.05 -11.40
N ILE A 151 8.83 12.69 -10.81
CA ILE A 151 9.59 13.79 -11.44
C ILE A 151 10.24 13.32 -12.74
N LEU A 152 10.89 12.14 -12.71
CA LEU A 152 11.51 11.58 -13.91
C LEU A 152 10.48 11.31 -15.01
N SER A 153 9.34 10.73 -14.68
CA SER A 153 8.29 10.45 -15.67
C SER A 153 7.61 11.72 -16.20
N LEU A 154 7.52 12.79 -15.40
CA LEU A 154 6.97 14.07 -15.85
C LEU A 154 7.89 14.77 -16.84
N TYR A 155 9.21 14.82 -16.56
CA TYR A 155 10.17 15.53 -17.41
C TYR A 155 10.68 14.68 -18.59
N PHE A 156 10.81 13.35 -18.40
CA PHE A 156 11.42 12.44 -19.37
C PHE A 156 10.55 11.21 -19.62
N PRO A 157 9.31 11.37 -20.14
CA PRO A 157 8.39 10.25 -20.37
C PRO A 157 8.88 9.27 -21.42
N GLU A 158 9.78 9.70 -22.31
CA GLU A 158 10.45 8.84 -23.28
C GLU A 158 11.45 7.87 -22.65
N LYS A 159 11.84 8.10 -21.39
CA LYS A 159 12.80 7.27 -20.66
C LYS A 159 12.19 6.60 -19.42
N PHE A 160 11.17 7.19 -18.82
CA PHE A 160 10.62 6.72 -17.54
C PHE A 160 9.10 6.63 -17.60
N ILE A 161 8.57 5.42 -17.36
CA ILE A 161 7.12 5.17 -17.29
C ILE A 161 6.49 5.92 -16.10
N ASN A 162 5.22 6.31 -16.22
CA ASN A 162 4.46 7.05 -15.19
C ASN A 162 3.90 6.17 -14.05
N ALA A 163 4.58 5.09 -13.71
CA ALA A 163 4.38 4.31 -12.48
C ALA A 163 5.40 4.73 -11.42
N CYS A 164 4.96 4.92 -10.17
CA CYS A 164 5.81 5.52 -9.13
C CYS A 164 6.06 4.59 -7.93
N SER A 165 5.25 3.54 -7.72
CA SER A 165 5.49 2.58 -6.65
C SER A 165 6.61 1.62 -7.01
N GLY A 166 7.66 1.55 -6.18
CA GLY A 166 8.77 0.62 -6.38
C GLY A 166 8.32 -0.84 -6.38
N GLU A 167 7.40 -1.19 -5.49
CA GLU A 167 6.79 -2.52 -5.43
C GLU A 167 6.07 -2.88 -6.74
N HIS A 168 5.19 -1.99 -7.22
CA HIS A 168 4.48 -2.23 -8.48
C HIS A 168 5.41 -2.30 -9.69
N LEU A 169 6.46 -1.47 -9.71
CA LEU A 169 7.46 -1.49 -10.78
C LEU A 169 8.26 -2.81 -10.79
N ALA A 170 8.62 -3.32 -9.61
CA ALA A 170 9.27 -4.63 -9.49
C ALA A 170 8.35 -5.77 -9.93
N MET A 171 7.06 -5.77 -9.50
CA MET A 171 6.06 -6.75 -9.95
C MET A 171 5.88 -6.74 -11.47
N ILE A 172 5.78 -5.55 -12.07
CA ILE A 172 5.67 -5.40 -13.53
C ILE A 172 6.94 -5.88 -14.20
N GLY A 173 8.10 -5.50 -13.67
CA GLY A 173 9.40 -5.91 -14.19
C GLY A 173 9.58 -7.42 -14.20
N GLN A 174 9.24 -8.08 -13.10
CA GLN A 174 9.27 -9.54 -12.98
C GLN A 174 8.31 -10.22 -13.95
N ALA A 175 7.10 -9.71 -14.07
CA ALA A 175 6.11 -10.24 -15.03
C ALA A 175 6.51 -10.03 -16.50
N LEU A 176 7.31 -9.02 -16.80
CA LEU A 176 7.91 -8.77 -18.12
C LEU A 176 9.25 -9.49 -18.34
N GLY A 177 9.73 -10.27 -17.35
CA GLY A 177 10.97 -11.06 -17.46
C GLY A 177 12.24 -10.24 -17.25
N PHE A 178 12.17 -9.09 -16.57
CA PHE A 178 13.36 -8.35 -16.18
C PHE A 178 13.99 -8.97 -14.92
N GLY A 179 15.28 -8.69 -14.70
CA GLY A 179 16.02 -9.16 -13.54
C GLY A 179 15.41 -8.69 -12.22
N GLU A 180 15.66 -9.45 -11.16
CA GLU A 180 15.25 -9.10 -9.80
C GLU A 180 16.20 -8.05 -9.18
N ASN A 181 15.70 -7.33 -8.17
CA ASN A 181 16.47 -6.35 -7.39
C ASN A 181 17.16 -5.24 -8.21
N LEU A 182 16.58 -4.87 -9.35
CA LEU A 182 17.08 -3.74 -10.11
C LEU A 182 16.72 -2.40 -9.43
N PRO A 183 17.49 -1.33 -9.66
CA PRO A 183 17.10 0.03 -9.29
C PRO A 183 15.69 0.37 -9.78
N VAL A 184 14.91 1.06 -8.96
CA VAL A 184 13.52 1.41 -9.30
C VAL A 184 13.43 2.22 -10.60
N SER A 185 14.36 3.14 -10.78
CA SER A 185 14.49 3.94 -12.01
C SER A 185 14.84 3.09 -13.24
N GLN A 186 15.55 2.00 -13.05
CA GLN A 186 15.85 1.05 -14.13
C GLN A 186 14.60 0.27 -14.57
N TYR A 187 13.76 -0.16 -13.62
CA TYR A 187 12.48 -0.76 -13.98
C TYR A 187 11.60 0.21 -14.78
N GLN A 188 11.53 1.50 -14.37
CA GLN A 188 10.78 2.50 -15.15
C GLN A 188 11.28 2.60 -16.60
N ASN A 189 12.59 2.57 -16.79
CA ASN A 189 13.21 2.65 -18.12
C ASN A 189 12.98 1.40 -18.96
N LEU A 190 13.19 0.21 -18.38
CA LEU A 190 12.98 -1.06 -19.08
C LEU A 190 11.53 -1.25 -19.52
N ILE A 191 10.55 -0.79 -18.72
CA ILE A 191 9.12 -0.83 -19.08
C ILE A 191 8.84 0.07 -20.30
N VAL A 192 9.45 1.26 -20.37
CA VAL A 192 9.33 2.11 -21.56
C VAL A 192 9.95 1.46 -22.79
N LYS A 193 11.10 0.80 -22.65
CA LYS A 193 11.73 0.06 -23.75
C LYS A 193 10.81 -1.07 -24.24
N ALA A 194 10.29 -1.90 -23.33
CA ALA A 194 9.36 -2.97 -23.69
C ALA A 194 8.10 -2.46 -24.41
N LYS A 195 7.59 -1.28 -24.01
CA LYS A 195 6.49 -0.58 -24.72
C LYS A 195 6.87 -0.29 -26.17
N HIS A 196 8.07 0.20 -26.41
CA HIS A 196 8.53 0.59 -27.75
C HIS A 196 8.95 -0.60 -28.63
N GLU A 197 9.41 -1.68 -28.03
CA GLU A 197 9.80 -2.91 -28.73
C GLU A 197 8.58 -3.72 -29.24
N ASN A 198 7.40 -3.50 -28.70
CA ASN A 198 6.18 -4.16 -29.10
C ASN A 198 5.42 -3.32 -30.15
N ALA A 199 5.20 -3.87 -31.34
CA ALA A 199 4.56 -3.16 -32.46
C ALA A 199 3.17 -2.59 -32.14
N LEU A 200 2.39 -3.22 -31.25
CA LEU A 200 1.05 -2.77 -30.89
C LEU A 200 1.08 -1.66 -29.84
N THR A 201 2.09 -1.61 -28.97
CA THR A 201 2.16 -0.64 -27.89
C THR A 201 3.10 0.52 -28.16
N THR A 202 3.90 0.46 -29.21
CA THR A 202 4.87 1.53 -29.56
C THR A 202 4.20 2.89 -29.74
N GLN A 203 2.96 2.92 -30.26
CA GLN A 203 2.16 4.12 -30.46
C GLN A 203 1.28 4.50 -29.23
N TRP A 204 1.28 3.66 -28.18
CA TRP A 204 0.51 3.98 -27.00
C TRP A 204 1.21 5.06 -26.17
N SER A 205 0.41 5.94 -25.57
CA SER A 205 0.92 6.83 -24.52
C SER A 205 1.37 6.04 -23.29
N ASN A 206 2.22 6.64 -22.46
CA ASN A 206 2.60 6.03 -21.17
C ASN A 206 1.38 5.83 -20.26
N PRO A 207 0.43 6.76 -20.11
CA PRO A 207 -0.80 6.53 -19.34
C PRO A 207 -1.58 5.29 -19.78
N LYS A 208 -1.77 5.11 -21.10
CA LYS A 208 -2.47 3.94 -21.65
C LYS A 208 -1.72 2.64 -21.34
N PHE A 209 -0.42 2.61 -21.57
CA PHE A 209 0.39 1.43 -21.32
C PHE A 209 0.46 1.10 -19.83
N THR A 210 0.65 2.10 -18.96
CA THR A 210 0.59 1.93 -17.51
C THR A 210 -0.76 1.38 -17.07
N ALA A 211 -1.87 1.89 -17.59
CA ALA A 211 -3.20 1.40 -17.24
C ALA A 211 -3.38 -0.08 -17.63
N PHE A 212 -2.85 -0.51 -18.79
CA PHE A 212 -2.81 -1.90 -19.20
C PHE A 212 -2.03 -2.76 -18.22
N LEU A 213 -0.79 -2.38 -17.89
CA LEU A 213 0.07 -3.12 -16.96
C LEU A 213 -0.55 -3.25 -15.58
N TYR A 214 -1.15 -2.16 -15.07
CA TYR A 214 -1.86 -2.20 -13.79
C TYR A 214 -3.08 -3.11 -13.82
N ARG A 215 -3.83 -3.13 -14.91
CA ARG A 215 -4.99 -4.02 -15.06
C ARG A 215 -4.57 -5.48 -15.13
N THR A 216 -3.52 -5.76 -15.88
CA THR A 216 -3.11 -7.14 -16.24
C THR A 216 -2.21 -7.78 -15.18
N ILE A 217 -1.35 -7.00 -14.50
CA ILE A 217 -0.33 -7.51 -13.57
C ILE A 217 -0.66 -7.14 -12.13
N VAL A 218 -0.72 -5.83 -11.84
CA VAL A 218 -0.86 -5.35 -10.45
C VAL A 218 -2.26 -5.65 -9.88
N ARG A 219 -3.26 -5.74 -10.74
CA ARG A 219 -4.65 -6.02 -10.39
C ARG A 219 -5.15 -7.38 -10.88
N SER A 220 -4.29 -8.22 -11.44
CA SER A 220 -4.62 -9.57 -11.84
C SER A 220 -5.07 -10.37 -10.62
N GLY A 221 -6.30 -10.91 -10.67
CA GLY A 221 -6.98 -11.50 -9.52
C GLY A 221 -8.19 -10.70 -9.04
N ARG A 222 -8.50 -9.54 -9.63
CA ARG A 222 -9.75 -8.81 -9.41
C ARG A 222 -10.76 -9.08 -10.51
N PRO A 223 -12.04 -9.33 -10.18
CA PRO A 223 -13.11 -9.32 -11.17
C PRO A 223 -13.11 -7.99 -11.92
N PRO A 224 -13.37 -7.97 -13.25
CA PRO A 224 -13.32 -6.74 -14.09
C PRO A 224 -14.29 -5.64 -13.66
N ASP A 225 -15.37 -5.97 -12.96
CA ASP A 225 -16.55 -5.13 -12.76
C ASP A 225 -16.92 -4.85 -11.31
N SER A 226 -15.99 -5.00 -10.37
CA SER A 226 -16.25 -4.40 -9.04
C SER A 226 -16.27 -2.88 -9.21
N PRO A 227 -17.41 -2.20 -8.99
CA PRO A 227 -17.45 -0.75 -9.03
C PRO A 227 -16.38 -0.24 -8.08
N ILE A 228 -15.52 0.64 -8.58
CA ILE A 228 -14.58 1.38 -7.74
C ILE A 228 -15.48 2.20 -6.82
N GLN A 229 -15.74 1.70 -5.62
CA GLN A 229 -16.31 2.54 -4.58
C GLN A 229 -15.29 3.68 -4.42
N LYS A 230 -15.69 4.86 -4.92
CA LYS A 230 -14.95 6.09 -4.63
C LYS A 230 -14.74 6.06 -3.13
N PRO A 231 -13.49 6.15 -2.63
CA PRO A 231 -13.30 6.34 -1.22
C PRO A 231 -14.13 7.57 -0.88
N SER A 232 -15.11 7.40 0.01
CA SER A 232 -15.87 8.54 0.53
C SER A 232 -14.84 9.59 0.92
N LYS A 233 -15.16 10.86 0.70
CA LYS A 233 -14.33 12.02 1.07
C LYS A 233 -14.11 12.06 2.59
N LYS A 234 -13.45 11.03 3.13
CA LYS A 234 -12.88 11.08 4.47
C LYS A 234 -11.44 11.51 4.27
N SER A 235 -11.19 12.74 4.69
CA SER A 235 -9.89 13.39 4.80
C SER A 235 -8.77 12.37 5.01
N HIS A 236 -7.63 12.57 4.37
CA HIS A 236 -6.38 11.89 4.67
C HIS A 236 -6.02 12.19 6.14
N ARG A 237 -6.62 11.45 7.06
CA ARG A 237 -6.19 11.46 8.46
C ARG A 237 -4.77 10.92 8.46
N LYS A 238 -3.82 11.73 8.94
CA LYS A 238 -2.53 11.21 9.39
C LYS A 238 -2.83 9.98 10.23
N VAL A 239 -2.21 8.85 9.88
CA VAL A 239 -2.21 7.69 10.76
C VAL A 239 -1.43 8.11 11.99
N ASN A 240 -2.13 8.51 13.05
CA ASN A 240 -1.58 8.57 14.38
C ASN A 240 -1.50 7.12 14.84
N PHE A 241 -0.32 6.65 15.19
CA PHE A 241 -0.15 5.29 15.66
C PHE A 241 -1.00 5.03 16.91
N GLU A 242 -1.16 6.03 17.79
CA GLU A 242 -2.03 5.94 18.96
C GLU A 242 -3.51 5.85 18.55
N ASP A 243 -4.04 6.75 17.71
CA ASP A 243 -5.42 6.67 17.20
C ASP A 243 -5.68 5.36 16.46
N THR A 244 -4.65 4.81 15.79
CA THR A 244 -4.77 3.53 15.08
C THR A 244 -4.78 2.37 16.05
N GLN A 245 -4.00 2.43 17.13
CA GLN A 245 -3.99 1.42 18.16
C GLN A 245 -5.31 1.43 18.94
N GLU A 246 -5.77 2.59 19.41
CA GLU A 246 -7.07 2.72 20.06
C GLU A 246 -8.24 2.24 19.18
N GLN A 247 -8.18 2.51 17.86
CA GLN A 247 -9.19 2.05 16.93
C GLN A 247 -9.12 0.54 16.71
N ARG A 248 -7.92 -0.05 16.67
CA ARG A 248 -7.73 -1.52 16.62
C ARG A 248 -8.23 -2.18 17.89
N ASP A 249 -7.91 -1.63 19.05
CA ASP A 249 -8.36 -2.15 20.34
C ASP A 249 -9.89 -2.07 20.48
N ARG A 250 -10.51 -0.98 20.01
CA ARG A 250 -11.96 -0.87 19.98
C ARG A 250 -12.62 -1.88 19.05
N ILE A 251 -12.07 -2.08 17.84
CA ILE A 251 -12.56 -3.07 16.88
C ILE A 251 -12.37 -4.49 17.44
N GLY A 252 -11.22 -4.78 18.05
CA GLY A 252 -10.94 -6.05 18.71
C GLY A 252 -11.98 -6.36 19.80
N LYS A 253 -12.17 -5.43 20.74
CA LYS A 253 -13.15 -5.58 21.82
C LYS A 253 -14.58 -5.76 21.32
N ALA A 254 -14.97 -5.04 20.26
CA ALA A 254 -16.30 -5.20 19.65
C ALA A 254 -16.46 -6.58 18.99
N ALA A 255 -15.42 -7.07 18.32
CA ALA A 255 -15.39 -8.41 17.73
C ALA A 255 -15.52 -9.50 18.79
N GLU A 256 -14.76 -9.40 19.87
CA GLU A 256 -14.76 -10.34 21.00
C GLU A 256 -16.11 -10.37 21.72
N ALA A 257 -16.73 -9.23 21.99
CA ALA A 257 -18.05 -9.15 22.61
C ALA A 257 -19.12 -9.79 21.70
N PHE A 258 -19.04 -9.57 20.39
CA PHE A 258 -19.94 -10.18 19.41
C PHE A 258 -19.74 -11.71 19.35
N ALA A 259 -18.49 -12.17 19.35
CA ALA A 259 -18.14 -13.58 19.31
C ALA A 259 -18.63 -14.35 20.56
N LEU A 260 -18.49 -13.75 21.75
CA LEU A 260 -18.97 -14.35 22.99
C LEU A 260 -20.49 -14.53 22.97
N LYS A 261 -21.24 -13.50 22.53
CA LYS A 261 -22.69 -13.57 22.39
C LYS A 261 -23.11 -14.63 21.36
N TRP A 262 -22.42 -14.69 20.23
CA TRP A 262 -22.66 -15.66 19.19
C TRP A 262 -22.40 -17.08 19.68
N GLU A 263 -21.34 -17.31 20.45
CA GLU A 263 -21.00 -18.62 21.00
C GLU A 263 -22.04 -19.10 22.03
N ALA A 264 -22.54 -18.21 22.89
CA ALA A 264 -23.65 -18.55 23.77
C ALA A 264 -24.90 -19.04 22.99
N GLN A 265 -25.28 -18.29 21.95
CA GLN A 265 -26.41 -18.69 21.09
C GLN A 265 -26.17 -20.02 20.37
N ARG A 266 -24.90 -20.27 19.94
CA ARG A 266 -24.53 -21.54 19.31
C ARG A 266 -24.70 -22.71 20.28
N LEU A 267 -24.26 -22.58 21.54
CA LEU A 267 -24.41 -23.60 22.56
C LEU A 267 -25.89 -23.85 22.87
N GLU A 268 -26.68 -22.80 22.99
CA GLU A 268 -28.14 -22.92 23.18
C GLU A 268 -28.82 -23.68 22.01
N GLY A 269 -28.51 -23.28 20.77
CA GLY A 269 -29.01 -23.91 19.56
C GLY A 269 -28.56 -25.37 19.38
N ALA A 270 -27.42 -25.75 19.95
CA ALA A 270 -26.89 -27.12 19.96
C ALA A 270 -27.46 -27.98 21.11
N GLY A 271 -28.36 -27.48 21.94
CA GLY A 271 -28.89 -28.17 23.11
C GLY A 271 -27.87 -28.25 24.28
N LEU A 272 -26.87 -27.43 24.27
CA LEU A 272 -25.78 -27.36 25.27
C LEU A 272 -25.88 -26.12 26.18
N ALA A 273 -27.10 -25.56 26.35
CA ALA A 273 -27.34 -24.31 27.09
C ALA A 273 -26.70 -24.28 28.49
N ARG A 274 -26.66 -25.44 29.16
CA ARG A 274 -25.99 -25.58 30.47
C ARG A 274 -24.51 -25.24 30.47
N LEU A 275 -23.85 -25.29 29.31
CA LEU A 275 -22.40 -25.01 29.15
C LEU A 275 -22.13 -23.55 28.85
N VAL A 276 -23.17 -22.69 28.67
CA VAL A 276 -22.95 -21.25 28.45
C VAL A 276 -22.23 -20.62 29.63
N SER A 277 -22.58 -20.99 30.86
CA SER A 277 -21.93 -20.49 32.08
C SER A 277 -20.51 -21.03 32.31
N SER A 278 -20.08 -22.05 31.57
CA SER A 278 -18.75 -22.62 31.64
C SER A 278 -17.83 -22.12 30.53
N ILE A 279 -18.25 -21.14 29.73
CA ILE A 279 -17.33 -20.46 28.82
C ILE A 279 -16.32 -19.67 29.65
N GLU A 280 -15.04 -19.97 29.48
CA GLU A 280 -13.96 -19.28 30.17
C GLU A 280 -13.43 -18.14 29.33
N ASP A 281 -13.38 -16.93 29.88
CA ASP A 281 -12.77 -15.76 29.27
C ASP A 281 -11.27 -15.72 29.57
N ARG A 282 -10.44 -15.74 28.54
CA ARG A 282 -8.98 -15.76 28.61
C ARG A 282 -8.33 -14.52 27.99
N ARG A 283 -9.10 -13.53 27.54
CA ARG A 283 -8.63 -12.35 26.82
C ARG A 283 -7.59 -11.54 27.59
N ASP A 284 -7.70 -11.48 28.92
CA ASP A 284 -6.72 -10.79 29.78
C ASP A 284 -5.46 -11.64 30.04
N ARG A 285 -5.33 -12.81 29.41
CA ARG A 285 -4.24 -13.77 29.63
C ARG A 285 -3.64 -14.25 28.31
N PRO A 286 -2.92 -13.37 27.58
CA PRO A 286 -2.46 -13.64 26.23
C PRO A 286 -1.52 -14.86 26.09
N GLY A 287 -0.97 -15.35 27.20
CA GLY A 287 -0.14 -16.56 27.23
C GLY A 287 -0.88 -17.85 26.85
N TYR A 288 -2.22 -17.87 26.91
CA TYR A 288 -3.00 -19.05 26.47
C TYR A 288 -3.05 -19.20 24.94
N GLY A 289 -2.91 -18.10 24.18
CA GLY A 289 -2.95 -18.13 22.73
C GLY A 289 -4.35 -18.37 22.15
N TYR A 290 -5.41 -18.07 22.93
CA TYR A 290 -6.81 -18.03 22.51
C TYR A 290 -7.61 -17.15 23.47
N ASP A 291 -8.73 -16.59 22.99
CA ASP A 291 -9.59 -15.63 23.72
C ASP A 291 -10.59 -16.32 24.66
N PHE A 292 -11.18 -17.43 24.21
CA PHE A 292 -12.21 -18.15 24.96
C PHE A 292 -11.99 -19.66 24.92
N LEU A 293 -12.25 -20.31 26.06
CA LEU A 293 -12.41 -21.77 26.14
C LEU A 293 -13.88 -22.10 26.26
N SER A 294 -14.43 -22.80 25.27
CA SER A 294 -15.82 -23.21 25.19
C SER A 294 -15.91 -24.72 24.95
N HIS A 295 -17.03 -25.19 24.38
CA HIS A 295 -17.31 -26.60 24.16
C HIS A 295 -17.87 -26.87 22.76
N SER A 296 -17.38 -27.89 22.08
CA SER A 296 -17.94 -28.44 20.85
C SER A 296 -19.03 -29.49 21.17
N ALA A 297 -18.85 -30.25 22.25
CA ALA A 297 -19.79 -31.21 22.81
C ALA A 297 -19.63 -31.22 24.35
N SER A 298 -20.48 -32.00 25.06
CA SER A 298 -20.51 -32.03 26.52
C SER A 298 -19.13 -32.36 27.17
N THR A 299 -18.28 -33.12 26.49
CA THR A 299 -16.96 -33.54 26.95
C THR A 299 -15.81 -33.04 26.06
N GLN A 300 -16.15 -32.24 25.04
CA GLN A 300 -15.19 -31.81 24.05
C GLN A 300 -15.03 -30.28 24.13
N GLN A 301 -13.80 -29.84 24.40
CA GLN A 301 -13.46 -28.43 24.47
C GLN A 301 -13.44 -27.78 23.10
N ARG A 302 -13.56 -26.44 23.06
CA ARG A 302 -13.40 -25.61 21.88
C ARG A 302 -12.56 -24.39 22.25
N PHE A 303 -11.39 -24.30 21.64
CA PHE A 303 -10.48 -23.17 21.77
C PHE A 303 -10.85 -22.12 20.72
N ILE A 304 -11.12 -20.89 21.13
CA ILE A 304 -11.66 -19.84 20.25
C ILE A 304 -10.72 -18.65 20.27
N GLU A 305 -10.21 -18.33 19.12
CA GLU A 305 -9.48 -17.08 18.85
C GLU A 305 -10.33 -16.18 17.96
N VAL A 306 -10.58 -14.96 18.38
CA VAL A 306 -11.44 -14.01 17.68
C VAL A 306 -10.60 -13.09 16.80
N LYS A 307 -10.97 -13.00 15.53
CA LYS A 307 -10.29 -12.14 14.56
C LYS A 307 -11.25 -11.20 13.88
N ALA A 308 -11.05 -9.90 14.08
CA ALA A 308 -11.68 -8.88 13.24
C ALA A 308 -11.06 -8.94 11.84
N VAL A 309 -11.87 -9.20 10.83
CA VAL A 309 -11.40 -9.50 9.48
C VAL A 309 -11.45 -8.26 8.60
N ALA A 310 -10.31 -7.88 8.06
CA ALA A 310 -10.23 -6.82 7.07
C ALA A 310 -10.44 -7.41 5.66
N LYS A 311 -11.45 -6.91 4.95
CA LYS A 311 -11.66 -7.25 3.55
C LYS A 311 -10.54 -6.64 2.70
N LEU A 312 -9.79 -7.51 2.05
CA LEU A 312 -8.92 -7.12 0.96
C LEU A 312 -9.76 -6.91 -0.29
N ARG A 313 -9.16 -6.36 -1.34
CA ARG A 313 -9.89 -6.17 -2.59
C ARG A 313 -10.15 -7.53 -3.25
N GLY A 314 -11.38 -7.75 -3.68
CA GLY A 314 -11.89 -9.04 -4.17
C GLY A 314 -12.60 -9.82 -3.08
N GLU A 315 -12.58 -11.14 -3.16
CA GLU A 315 -13.14 -12.09 -2.18
C GLU A 315 -12.13 -12.48 -1.09
N SER A 316 -10.94 -11.87 -1.08
CA SER A 316 -9.88 -12.16 -0.13
C SER A 316 -10.03 -11.37 1.16
N PHE A 317 -9.67 -11.99 2.28
CA PHE A 317 -9.70 -11.41 3.61
C PHE A 317 -8.36 -11.58 4.30
N ARG A 318 -8.08 -10.75 5.29
CA ARG A 318 -6.86 -10.77 6.06
C ARG A 318 -7.13 -10.53 7.53
N PHE A 319 -6.41 -11.24 8.38
CA PHE A 319 -6.26 -10.95 9.80
C PHE A 319 -4.78 -11.16 10.23
N PHE A 320 -4.46 -10.81 11.46
CA PHE A 320 -3.11 -10.96 12.01
C PHE A 320 -3.11 -12.01 13.11
N LEU A 321 -2.07 -12.83 13.11
CA LEU A 321 -1.77 -13.79 14.17
C LEU A 321 -0.51 -13.34 14.90
N SER A 322 -0.49 -13.47 16.22
CA SER A 322 0.74 -13.46 16.99
C SER A 322 1.46 -14.82 16.86
N ASP A 323 2.73 -14.82 17.16
CA ASP A 323 3.55 -16.05 17.17
C ASP A 323 3.00 -17.09 18.15
N ASN A 324 2.51 -16.65 19.32
CA ASN A 324 1.88 -17.52 20.32
C ASN A 324 0.58 -18.16 19.81
N GLU A 325 -0.32 -17.39 19.20
CA GLU A 325 -1.58 -17.89 18.61
C GLU A 325 -1.28 -18.90 17.49
N LEU A 326 -0.30 -18.61 16.63
CA LEU A 326 0.10 -19.52 15.57
C LEU A 326 0.66 -20.83 16.14
N THR A 327 1.49 -20.75 17.17
CA THR A 327 2.08 -21.91 17.82
C THR A 327 1.02 -22.75 18.50
N VAL A 328 0.16 -22.15 19.35
CA VAL A 328 -0.88 -22.85 20.11
C VAL A 328 -1.91 -23.51 19.21
N SER A 329 -2.33 -22.81 18.14
CA SER A 329 -3.30 -23.35 17.18
C SER A 329 -2.79 -24.56 16.37
N ASN A 330 -1.47 -24.74 16.30
CA ASN A 330 -0.83 -25.86 15.60
C ASN A 330 -0.39 -27.01 16.55
N THR A 331 -0.58 -26.89 17.86
CA THR A 331 -0.24 -27.98 18.77
C THR A 331 -1.17 -29.17 18.55
N PRO A 332 -0.67 -30.41 18.66
CA PRO A 332 -1.50 -31.63 18.49
C PRO A 332 -2.73 -31.67 19.41
N GLU A 333 -2.61 -31.10 20.62
CA GLU A 333 -3.69 -31.07 21.63
C GLU A 333 -4.85 -30.16 21.22
N HIS A 334 -4.60 -29.13 20.41
CA HIS A 334 -5.59 -28.13 19.99
C HIS A 334 -6.05 -28.30 18.53
N GLN A 335 -5.28 -29.01 17.72
CA GLN A 335 -5.40 -29.01 16.25
C GLN A 335 -6.80 -29.38 15.73
N GLY A 336 -7.55 -30.21 16.44
CA GLY A 336 -8.91 -30.61 16.08
C GLY A 336 -10.02 -29.71 16.62
N GLU A 337 -9.71 -28.81 17.57
CA GLU A 337 -10.69 -28.06 18.35
C GLU A 337 -10.38 -26.56 18.45
N TYR A 338 -9.36 -26.07 17.75
CA TYR A 338 -9.01 -24.67 17.71
C TYR A 338 -9.71 -23.97 16.54
N TYR A 339 -10.51 -22.97 16.84
CA TYR A 339 -11.32 -22.24 15.87
C TYR A 339 -10.95 -20.76 15.83
N PHE A 340 -10.77 -20.23 14.63
CA PHE A 340 -10.82 -18.81 14.39
C PHE A 340 -12.25 -18.35 14.21
N TYR A 341 -12.71 -17.44 15.07
CA TYR A 341 -13.99 -16.77 14.94
C TYR A 341 -13.79 -15.49 14.14
N LEU A 342 -14.04 -15.56 12.83
CA LEU A 342 -13.87 -14.48 11.90
C LEU A 342 -15.06 -13.54 11.98
N VAL A 343 -14.87 -12.33 12.53
CA VAL A 343 -15.93 -11.34 12.69
C VAL A 343 -15.82 -10.29 11.59
N PHE A 344 -16.92 -10.10 10.89
CA PHE A 344 -17.06 -9.16 9.77
C PHE A 344 -17.81 -7.92 10.22
N PHE A 345 -17.31 -6.76 9.80
CA PHE A 345 -17.83 -5.45 10.16
C PHE A 345 -18.56 -4.80 8.99
N GLY A 346 -19.65 -4.12 9.29
CA GLY A 346 -20.39 -3.30 8.33
C GLY A 346 -19.69 -1.99 8.00
N SER A 347 -20.29 -1.24 7.09
CA SER A 347 -19.82 0.10 6.72
C SER A 347 -20.00 1.15 7.83
N ASP A 348 -20.85 0.86 8.80
CA ASP A 348 -21.09 1.61 10.04
C ASP A 348 -20.00 1.39 11.11
N GLY A 349 -19.15 0.37 10.91
CA GLY A 349 -18.08 0.01 11.83
C GLY A 349 -18.52 -0.91 12.96
N GLU A 350 -19.74 -1.48 12.87
CA GLU A 350 -20.27 -2.44 13.84
C GLU A 350 -20.14 -3.88 13.33
N PRO A 351 -19.94 -4.89 14.22
CA PRO A 351 -19.88 -6.29 13.84
C PRO A 351 -21.27 -6.78 13.42
N HIS A 352 -21.37 -7.42 12.26
CA HIS A 352 -22.67 -7.88 11.74
C HIS A 352 -22.77 -9.39 11.50
N SER A 353 -21.64 -10.08 11.31
CA SER A 353 -21.63 -11.52 11.08
C SER A 353 -20.36 -12.17 11.57
N LEU A 354 -20.44 -13.47 11.86
CA LEU A 354 -19.33 -14.28 12.34
C LEU A 354 -19.29 -15.61 11.57
N ARG A 355 -18.10 -16.04 11.21
CA ARG A 355 -17.85 -17.36 10.61
C ARG A 355 -16.79 -18.10 11.44
N PRO A 356 -17.15 -19.21 12.11
CA PRO A 356 -16.17 -20.08 12.75
C PRO A 356 -15.45 -20.92 11.70
N VAL A 357 -14.13 -20.97 11.77
CA VAL A 357 -13.30 -21.80 10.88
C VAL A 357 -12.28 -22.55 11.71
N LEU A 358 -12.19 -23.87 11.54
CA LEU A 358 -11.17 -24.68 12.20
C LEU A 358 -9.78 -24.25 11.72
N ALA A 359 -8.85 -24.05 12.65
CA ALA A 359 -7.51 -23.52 12.32
C ALA A 359 -6.76 -24.41 11.32
N SER A 360 -6.79 -25.73 11.50
CA SER A 360 -6.17 -26.68 10.56
C SER A 360 -6.69 -26.53 9.14
N LYS A 361 -8.02 -26.37 8.96
CA LYS A 361 -8.62 -26.14 7.63
C LYS A 361 -8.29 -24.77 7.06
N MET A 362 -8.11 -23.76 7.90
CA MET A 362 -7.67 -22.43 7.46
C MET A 362 -6.26 -22.52 6.87
N TYR A 363 -5.36 -23.22 7.54
CA TYR A 363 -3.94 -23.32 7.14
C TYR A 363 -3.71 -24.12 5.85
N GLU A 364 -4.64 -25.03 5.49
CA GLU A 364 -4.57 -25.77 4.23
C GLU A 364 -4.64 -24.85 2.98
N HIS A 365 -5.27 -23.68 3.12
CA HIS A 365 -5.57 -22.78 1.99
C HIS A 365 -5.13 -21.32 2.21
N ALA A 366 -4.55 -21.01 3.37
CA ALA A 366 -4.10 -19.67 3.71
C ALA A 366 -2.62 -19.46 3.37
N ASP A 367 -2.31 -18.26 2.86
CA ASP A 367 -0.93 -17.79 2.76
C ASP A 367 -0.54 -17.11 4.06
N ILE A 368 0.44 -17.67 4.76
CA ILE A 368 0.94 -17.18 6.05
C ILE A 368 2.33 -16.59 5.83
N SER A 369 2.47 -15.30 6.09
CA SER A 369 3.73 -14.58 5.95
C SER A 369 4.02 -13.71 7.17
N PRO A 370 5.31 -13.53 7.57
CA PRO A 370 5.68 -12.66 8.67
C PRO A 370 5.21 -11.22 8.44
N ALA A 371 4.51 -10.63 9.43
CA ALA A 371 4.00 -9.26 9.37
C ALA A 371 4.86 -8.26 10.16
N SER A 372 5.62 -8.74 11.15
CA SER A 372 6.51 -7.92 11.98
C SER A 372 7.62 -8.77 12.59
N TYR A 373 8.70 -8.11 13.01
CA TYR A 373 9.81 -8.74 13.71
C TYR A 373 10.08 -7.97 15.00
N THR A 374 10.37 -8.70 16.09
CA THR A 374 10.86 -8.10 17.33
C THR A 374 12.39 -8.12 17.30
N VAL A 375 13.01 -6.95 17.39
CA VAL A 375 14.47 -6.83 17.52
C VAL A 375 14.79 -6.58 19.00
N ARG A 376 15.59 -7.44 19.59
CA ARG A 376 16.14 -7.28 20.94
C ARG A 376 17.64 -7.09 20.80
N PHE A 377 18.17 -6.06 21.44
CA PHE A 377 19.60 -5.77 21.42
C PHE A 377 20.02 -5.20 22.78
N ASP A 378 21.28 -5.37 23.10
CA ASP A 378 21.92 -4.76 24.26
C ASP A 378 22.72 -3.54 23.79
N LEU A 379 22.49 -2.39 24.42
CA LEU A 379 23.16 -1.13 24.05
C LEU A 379 24.67 -1.18 24.28
N GLU A 380 25.16 -2.06 25.15
CA GLU A 380 26.62 -2.25 25.38
C GLU A 380 27.28 -2.99 24.21
N ASN A 381 26.51 -3.66 23.34
CA ASN A 381 26.98 -4.44 22.21
C ASN A 381 26.49 -3.93 20.84
N ALA A 382 25.86 -2.75 20.80
CA ALA A 382 25.27 -2.18 19.59
C ALA A 382 26.18 -1.12 18.94
#